data_e8c3a7cfa2d2e6d09abf97410f659788
#
_entry.id   e8c3a7cfa2d2e6d09abf97410f659788
#
_cell.length_a   1.000
_cell.length_b   1.000
_cell.length_c   1.000
_cell.angle_alpha   90.00
_cell.angle_beta   90.00
_cell.angle_gamma   90.00
#
_symmetry.space_group_name_H-M   'P 1'
#
loop_
_entity.id
_entity.type
_entity.pdbx_description
1 polymer ?
#
loop_
_entity_poly.entity_id
_entity_poly.type
_entity_poly.pdbx_seq_one_letter_code
_entity_poly.pdbx_strand_id
1 'polypeptide(L)'
;MSRFEQVQACPPIAIFALSRAYQADAHPNKVDLGIGAYRDNTARPWVLPVVKKAQIAVANDDTLNFEYLNQLGLPEFTRAATELLLGQDSAIIKENRVISCQSLSGTGALSLAAAFLIKIVGYKTVYYSKPTWGNHLDIFKYAGCEDVRPIVTGMLRIER
;
A
#
# COMPACT_ATOMS: atom_id res chain seq x y z
N MET A 1 4.09 -7.73 -38.21
CA MET A 1 4.23 -6.54 -37.36
C MET A 1 3.49 -6.79 -36.06
N SER A 2 4.16 -6.59 -34.93
CA SER A 2 3.53 -6.73 -33.61
C SER A 2 2.58 -5.56 -33.36
N ARG A 3 1.42 -5.80 -32.73
CA ARG A 3 0.51 -4.75 -32.29
C ARG A 3 1.11 -3.87 -31.18
N PHE A 4 2.25 -4.27 -30.64
CA PHE A 4 2.95 -3.63 -29.50
C PHE A 4 4.22 -2.91 -29.93
N GLU A 5 4.50 -2.73 -31.22
CA GLU A 5 5.72 -2.07 -31.71
C GLU A 5 5.88 -0.63 -31.21
N GLN A 6 4.77 0.05 -30.93
CA GLN A 6 4.78 1.44 -30.45
C GLN A 6 4.78 1.55 -28.91
N VAL A 7 4.71 0.42 -28.21
CA VAL A 7 4.73 0.43 -26.73
C VAL A 7 6.16 0.61 -26.27
N GLN A 8 6.42 1.75 -25.66
CA GLN A 8 7.73 2.04 -25.07
C GLN A 8 7.93 1.25 -23.78
N ALA A 9 9.12 0.69 -23.60
CA ALA A 9 9.50 0.05 -22.35
C ALA A 9 9.58 1.10 -21.24
N CYS A 10 8.94 0.83 -20.10
CA CYS A 10 9.10 1.67 -18.93
C CYS A 10 10.55 1.62 -18.43
N PRO A 11 11.10 2.73 -17.91
CA PRO A 11 12.41 2.72 -17.28
C PRO A 11 12.43 1.76 -16.09
N PRO A 12 13.57 1.11 -15.80
CA PRO A 12 13.68 0.22 -14.63
C PRO A 12 13.35 0.98 -13.34
N ILE A 13 12.53 0.38 -12.50
CA ILE A 13 12.25 0.93 -11.17
C ILE A 13 13.49 0.74 -10.30
N ALA A 14 14.09 1.83 -9.84
CA ALA A 14 15.38 1.86 -9.15
C ALA A 14 15.45 0.91 -7.95
N ILE A 15 14.38 0.81 -7.15
CA ILE A 15 14.35 -0.06 -5.97
C ILE A 15 14.43 -1.56 -6.33
N PHE A 16 13.84 -1.97 -7.45
CA PHE A 16 13.98 -3.37 -7.91
C PHE A 16 15.35 -3.65 -8.51
N ALA A 17 15.99 -2.65 -9.11
CA ALA A 17 17.39 -2.77 -9.55
C ALA A 17 18.31 -2.93 -8.34
N LEU A 18 18.09 -2.16 -7.28
CA LEU A 18 18.83 -2.27 -6.02
C LEU A 18 18.63 -3.64 -5.34
N SER A 19 17.40 -4.15 -5.32
CA SER A 19 17.11 -5.49 -4.79
C SER A 19 17.85 -6.59 -5.56
N ARG A 20 17.92 -6.51 -6.88
CA ARG A 20 18.71 -7.44 -7.69
C ARG A 20 20.21 -7.33 -7.40
N ALA A 21 20.73 -6.12 -7.26
CA ALA A 21 22.13 -5.90 -6.89
C ALA A 21 22.46 -6.51 -5.53
N TYR A 22 21.57 -6.30 -4.54
CA TYR A 22 21.70 -6.92 -3.22
C TYR A 22 21.73 -8.45 -3.29
N GLN A 23 20.86 -9.05 -4.10
CA GLN A 23 20.84 -10.52 -4.26
C GLN A 23 22.13 -11.04 -4.89
N ALA A 24 22.66 -10.32 -5.87
CA ALA A 24 23.89 -10.70 -6.59
C ALA A 24 25.18 -10.47 -5.75
N ASP A 25 25.13 -9.61 -4.73
CA ASP A 25 26.28 -9.36 -3.85
C ASP A 25 26.57 -10.59 -3.00
N ALA A 26 27.80 -11.05 -3.01
CA ALA A 26 28.28 -12.21 -2.24
C ALA A 26 28.81 -11.84 -0.83
N HIS A 27 28.80 -10.56 -0.45
CA HIS A 27 29.35 -10.12 0.82
C HIS A 27 28.58 -10.73 2.00
N PRO A 28 29.26 -11.37 2.99
CA PRO A 28 28.57 -12.10 4.07
C PRO A 28 27.80 -11.19 5.04
N ASN A 29 28.23 -9.92 5.18
CA ASN A 29 27.63 -8.95 6.12
C ASN A 29 26.68 -7.95 5.40
N LYS A 30 26.11 -8.33 4.26
CA LYS A 30 25.16 -7.47 3.56
C LYS A 30 23.82 -7.39 4.28
N VAL A 31 23.18 -6.23 4.22
CA VAL A 31 21.85 -5.98 4.82
C VAL A 31 20.93 -5.40 3.76
N ASP A 32 19.72 -5.95 3.64
CA ASP A 32 18.68 -5.45 2.73
C ASP A 32 17.86 -4.35 3.41
N LEU A 33 18.05 -3.11 2.96
CA LEU A 33 17.28 -1.94 3.38
C LEU A 33 16.43 -1.36 2.25
N GLY A 34 16.27 -2.11 1.15
CA GLY A 34 15.59 -1.66 -0.05
C GLY A 34 14.07 -1.62 0.12
N ILE A 35 13.42 -2.79 0.18
CA ILE A 35 11.97 -2.91 0.30
C ILE A 35 11.59 -3.15 1.75
N GLY A 36 10.58 -2.41 2.25
CA GLY A 36 10.12 -2.51 3.64
C GLY A 36 9.56 -3.89 3.97
N ALA A 37 10.21 -4.59 4.89
CA ALA A 37 9.74 -5.81 5.52
C ALA A 37 10.22 -5.81 6.98
N TYR A 38 9.38 -6.32 7.89
CA TYR A 38 9.82 -6.49 9.26
C TYR A 38 10.87 -7.59 9.33
N ARG A 39 12.04 -7.27 9.91
CA ARG A 39 13.17 -8.18 9.99
C ARG A 39 13.54 -8.45 11.45
N ASP A 40 13.97 -9.66 11.72
CA ASP A 40 14.51 -10.05 13.02
C ASP A 40 15.96 -9.55 13.22
N ASN A 41 16.54 -9.88 14.36
CA ASN A 41 17.92 -9.50 14.70
C ASN A 41 18.99 -10.16 13.80
N THR A 42 18.61 -11.11 12.95
CA THR A 42 19.48 -11.74 11.94
C THR A 42 19.26 -11.15 10.54
N ALA A 43 18.55 -10.02 10.45
CA ALA A 43 18.18 -9.33 9.22
C ALA A 43 17.28 -10.17 8.27
N ARG A 44 16.65 -11.24 8.74
CA ARG A 44 15.71 -12.05 7.96
C ARG A 44 14.29 -11.54 8.09
N PRO A 45 13.48 -11.59 7.03
CA PRO A 45 12.05 -11.31 7.12
C PRO A 45 11.40 -12.20 8.18
N TRP A 46 10.66 -11.59 9.10
CA TRP A 46 10.02 -12.30 10.21
C TRP A 46 8.50 -12.27 10.10
N VAL A 47 7.92 -13.45 10.18
CA VAL A 47 6.46 -13.59 10.20
C VAL A 47 5.99 -13.56 11.66
N LEU A 48 5.10 -12.63 11.97
CA LEU A 48 4.50 -12.50 13.30
C LEU A 48 3.83 -13.82 13.73
N PRO A 49 4.07 -14.32 14.93
CA PRO A 49 3.47 -15.58 15.39
C PRO A 49 1.94 -15.60 15.35
N VAL A 50 1.30 -14.44 15.63
CA VAL A 50 -0.15 -14.31 15.55
C VAL A 50 -0.65 -14.45 14.10
N VAL A 51 0.08 -13.93 13.12
CA VAL A 51 -0.25 -14.07 11.69
C VAL A 51 -0.14 -15.54 11.29
N LYS A 52 0.90 -16.26 11.75
CA LYS A 52 1.03 -17.68 11.48
C LYS A 52 -0.10 -18.51 12.06
N LYS A 53 -0.53 -18.20 13.28
CA LYS A 53 -1.70 -18.83 13.90
C LYS A 53 -2.98 -18.58 13.10
N ALA A 54 -3.20 -17.33 12.69
CA ALA A 54 -4.36 -16.97 11.87
C ALA A 54 -4.36 -17.70 10.51
N GLN A 55 -3.20 -17.79 9.84
CA GLN A 55 -3.07 -18.55 8.58
C GLN A 55 -3.48 -20.02 8.76
N ILE A 56 -3.04 -20.66 9.85
CA ILE A 56 -3.39 -22.06 10.14
C ILE A 56 -4.88 -22.19 10.43
N ALA A 57 -5.47 -21.26 11.20
CA ALA A 57 -6.90 -21.27 11.50
C ALA A 57 -7.72 -21.14 10.21
N VAL A 58 -7.40 -20.19 9.35
CA VAL A 58 -8.06 -20.01 8.06
C VAL A 58 -7.93 -21.25 7.15
N ALA A 59 -6.72 -21.85 7.11
CA ALA A 59 -6.48 -23.04 6.28
C ALA A 59 -7.24 -24.28 6.73
N ASN A 60 -7.64 -24.35 8.00
CA ASN A 60 -8.39 -25.47 8.58
C ASN A 60 -9.88 -25.16 8.79
N ASP A 61 -10.37 -24.06 8.28
CA ASP A 61 -11.78 -23.67 8.43
C ASP A 61 -12.57 -24.16 7.23
N ASP A 62 -13.25 -25.29 7.39
CA ASP A 62 -14.08 -25.91 6.36
C ASP A 62 -15.36 -25.11 6.04
N THR A 63 -15.65 -24.04 6.78
CA THR A 63 -16.79 -23.17 6.50
C THR A 63 -16.48 -22.10 5.45
N LEU A 64 -15.20 -21.85 5.19
CA LEU A 64 -14.78 -20.91 4.17
C LEU A 64 -15.02 -21.49 2.77
N ASN A 65 -15.44 -20.62 1.86
CA ASN A 65 -15.76 -21.00 0.49
C ASN A 65 -15.33 -19.90 -0.48
N PHE A 66 -15.55 -20.10 -1.78
CA PHE A 66 -15.18 -19.17 -2.84
C PHE A 66 -16.37 -18.36 -3.34
N GLU A 67 -17.41 -18.16 -2.53
CA GLU A 67 -18.54 -17.32 -2.89
C GLU A 67 -18.12 -15.84 -2.97
N TYR A 68 -18.82 -15.09 -3.81
CA TYR A 68 -18.57 -13.67 -3.99
C TYR A 68 -18.87 -12.88 -2.71
N LEU A 69 -17.97 -11.98 -2.37
CA LEU A 69 -18.21 -10.97 -1.34
C LEU A 69 -19.09 -9.85 -1.88
N ASN A 70 -19.65 -9.04 -0.98
CA ASN A 70 -20.34 -7.81 -1.39
C ASN A 70 -19.32 -6.78 -1.93
N GLN A 71 -19.83 -5.69 -2.53
CA GLN A 71 -18.98 -4.67 -3.17
C GLN A 71 -17.99 -3.98 -2.23
N LEU A 72 -18.29 -3.91 -0.94
CA LEU A 72 -17.39 -3.32 0.06
C LEU A 72 -16.44 -4.35 0.68
N GLY A 73 -16.55 -5.62 0.31
CA GLY A 73 -15.77 -6.71 0.86
C GLY A 73 -16.44 -7.37 2.07
N LEU A 74 -15.65 -8.06 2.89
CA LEU A 74 -16.11 -8.75 4.10
C LEU A 74 -16.37 -7.74 5.23
N PRO A 75 -17.62 -7.61 5.75
CA PRO A 75 -17.95 -6.61 6.77
C PRO A 75 -17.14 -6.76 8.06
N GLU A 76 -16.88 -7.98 8.50
CA GLU A 76 -16.09 -8.26 9.70
C GLU A 76 -14.65 -7.79 9.54
N PHE A 77 -14.07 -7.98 8.35
CA PHE A 77 -12.73 -7.50 8.04
C PHE A 77 -12.67 -5.97 8.02
N THR A 78 -13.58 -5.31 7.31
CA THR A 78 -13.58 -3.85 7.21
C THR A 78 -13.81 -3.17 8.55
N ARG A 79 -14.69 -3.75 9.39
CA ARG A 79 -14.91 -3.28 10.76
C ARG A 79 -13.63 -3.44 11.61
N ALA A 80 -13.05 -4.63 11.64
CA ALA A 80 -11.85 -4.90 12.44
C ALA A 80 -10.66 -4.00 12.01
N ALA A 81 -10.47 -3.78 10.72
CA ALA A 81 -9.44 -2.89 10.20
C ALA A 81 -9.69 -1.42 10.61
N THR A 82 -10.93 -0.98 10.58
CA THR A 82 -11.33 0.38 11.00
C THR A 82 -11.10 0.58 12.50
N GLU A 83 -11.52 -0.38 13.32
CA GLU A 83 -11.33 -0.36 14.78
C GLU A 83 -9.84 -0.40 15.15
N LEU A 84 -9.03 -1.17 14.41
CA LEU A 84 -7.59 -1.22 14.62
C LEU A 84 -6.92 0.13 14.34
N LEU A 85 -7.35 0.81 13.28
CA LEU A 85 -6.77 2.09 12.86
C LEU A 85 -7.20 3.25 13.75
N LEU A 86 -8.49 3.34 14.06
CA LEU A 86 -9.09 4.50 14.73
C LEU A 86 -9.29 4.31 16.24
N GLY A 87 -9.21 3.07 16.72
CA GLY A 87 -9.62 2.68 18.07
C GLY A 87 -11.12 2.41 18.17
N GLN A 88 -11.50 1.38 18.91
CA GLN A 88 -12.90 0.93 19.05
C GLN A 88 -13.82 2.02 19.62
N ASP A 89 -13.26 2.90 20.47
CA ASP A 89 -14.00 3.98 21.11
C ASP A 89 -14.03 5.29 20.33
N SER A 90 -13.50 5.31 19.12
CA SER A 90 -13.43 6.49 18.27
C SER A 90 -14.82 7.13 18.05
N ALA A 91 -14.92 8.44 18.25
CA ALA A 91 -16.13 9.20 17.96
C ALA A 91 -16.55 9.10 16.50
N ILE A 92 -15.59 8.99 15.57
CA ILE A 92 -15.84 8.85 14.14
C ILE A 92 -16.63 7.56 13.84
N ILE A 93 -16.31 6.47 14.55
CA ILE A 93 -17.02 5.19 14.42
C ILE A 93 -18.43 5.30 15.05
N LYS A 94 -18.50 5.82 16.27
CA LYS A 94 -19.77 5.95 17.01
C LYS A 94 -20.79 6.86 16.30
N GLU A 95 -20.31 7.85 15.59
CA GLU A 95 -21.12 8.82 14.83
C GLU A 95 -21.36 8.41 13.37
N ASN A 96 -20.97 7.18 12.98
CA ASN A 96 -21.09 6.68 11.61
C ASN A 96 -20.47 7.60 10.54
N ARG A 97 -19.34 8.25 10.85
CA ARG A 97 -18.61 9.15 9.93
C ARG A 97 -17.47 8.48 9.17
N VAL A 98 -17.45 7.15 9.14
CA VAL A 98 -16.46 6.37 8.42
C VAL A 98 -17.14 5.30 7.59
N ILE A 99 -16.66 5.13 6.37
CA ILE A 99 -16.97 3.98 5.53
C ILE A 99 -15.66 3.29 5.15
N SER A 100 -15.66 1.98 5.12
CA SER A 100 -14.49 1.19 4.77
C SER A 100 -14.83 0.18 3.71
N CYS A 101 -13.87 -0.10 2.83
CA CYS A 101 -13.99 -1.14 1.82
C CYS A 101 -12.70 -1.94 1.72
N GLN A 102 -12.83 -3.21 1.43
CA GLN A 102 -11.72 -4.11 1.19
C GLN A 102 -11.10 -3.84 -0.19
N SER A 103 -9.78 -3.88 -0.28
CA SER A 103 -9.05 -3.64 -1.52
C SER A 103 -7.85 -4.57 -1.66
N LEU A 104 -7.24 -4.60 -2.85
CA LEU A 104 -6.02 -5.36 -3.13
C LEU A 104 -4.79 -4.55 -2.68
N SER A 105 -4.36 -4.76 -1.44
CA SER A 105 -3.19 -4.09 -0.84
C SER A 105 -3.26 -2.56 -0.84
N GLY A 106 -2.16 -1.90 -0.47
CA GLY A 106 -2.06 -0.44 -0.46
C GLY A 106 -2.22 0.22 -1.84
N THR A 107 -1.69 -0.40 -2.88
CA THR A 107 -1.84 0.11 -4.26
C THR A 107 -3.31 0.10 -4.71
N GLY A 108 -4.04 -0.98 -4.44
CA GLY A 108 -5.47 -1.05 -4.72
C GLY A 108 -6.29 -0.05 -3.90
N ALA A 109 -5.95 0.13 -2.62
CA ALA A 109 -6.59 1.12 -1.75
C ALA A 109 -6.41 2.55 -2.30
N LEU A 110 -5.19 2.91 -2.68
CA LEU A 110 -4.89 4.22 -3.27
C LEU A 110 -5.61 4.41 -4.61
N SER A 111 -5.65 3.38 -5.46
CA SER A 111 -6.33 3.45 -6.76
C SER A 111 -7.83 3.69 -6.58
N LEU A 112 -8.45 3.00 -5.62
CA LEU A 112 -9.87 3.16 -5.30
C LEU A 112 -10.16 4.56 -4.74
N ALA A 113 -9.33 5.01 -3.78
CA ALA A 113 -9.44 6.35 -3.21
C ALA A 113 -9.24 7.44 -4.28
N ALA A 114 -8.23 7.31 -5.14
CA ALA A 114 -7.98 8.25 -6.21
C ALA A 114 -9.15 8.31 -7.20
N ALA A 115 -9.68 7.17 -7.62
CA ALA A 115 -10.84 7.12 -8.50
C ALA A 115 -12.06 7.79 -7.88
N PHE A 116 -12.33 7.55 -6.61
CA PHE A 116 -13.43 8.19 -5.89
C PHE A 116 -13.25 9.70 -5.78
N LEU A 117 -12.09 10.16 -5.28
CA LEU A 117 -11.84 11.59 -5.05
C LEU A 117 -11.82 12.39 -6.35
N ILE A 118 -11.22 11.85 -7.41
CA ILE A 118 -11.07 12.56 -8.67
C ILE A 118 -12.34 12.48 -9.53
N LYS A 119 -12.87 11.24 -9.73
CA LYS A 119 -13.95 11.01 -10.68
C LYS A 119 -15.34 11.26 -10.11
N ILE A 120 -15.53 11.03 -8.81
CA ILE A 120 -16.85 11.13 -8.16
C ILE A 120 -16.95 12.45 -7.40
N VAL A 121 -15.96 12.80 -6.57
CA VAL A 121 -15.97 14.04 -5.78
C VAL A 121 -15.53 15.24 -6.61
N GLY A 122 -14.74 15.04 -7.67
CA GLY A 122 -14.31 16.10 -8.58
C GLY A 122 -13.11 16.91 -8.11
N TYR A 123 -12.30 16.35 -7.19
CA TYR A 123 -11.06 17.00 -6.78
C TYR A 123 -10.05 16.99 -7.94
N LYS A 124 -9.34 18.10 -8.12
CA LYS A 124 -8.40 18.30 -9.23
C LYS A 124 -6.95 18.35 -8.80
N THR A 125 -6.70 18.65 -7.53
CA THR A 125 -5.36 18.83 -6.99
C THR A 125 -5.13 17.83 -5.85
N VAL A 126 -3.97 17.18 -5.89
CA VAL A 126 -3.49 16.28 -4.83
C VAL A 126 -2.12 16.75 -4.36
N TYR A 127 -1.94 16.81 -3.06
CA TYR A 127 -0.66 17.10 -2.43
C TYR A 127 -0.02 15.82 -1.89
N TYR A 128 1.29 15.67 -2.10
CA TYR A 128 2.05 14.53 -1.60
C TYR A 128 3.34 14.96 -0.89
N SER A 129 3.75 14.23 0.12
CA SER A 129 5.02 14.47 0.81
C SER A 129 6.21 14.08 -0.07
N LYS A 130 7.22 14.92 -0.16
CA LYS A 130 8.46 14.62 -0.91
C LYS A 130 9.64 14.48 0.07
N PRO A 131 10.39 13.35 0.04
CA PRO A 131 10.25 12.20 -0.88
C PRO A 131 9.05 11.30 -0.58
N THR A 132 8.59 10.53 -1.58
CA THR A 132 7.51 9.55 -1.46
C THR A 132 7.72 8.37 -2.41
N TRP A 133 6.93 7.31 -2.24
CA TRP A 133 6.89 6.18 -3.15
C TRP A 133 6.30 6.61 -4.52
N GLY A 134 6.99 6.26 -5.62
CA GLY A 134 6.63 6.72 -6.97
C GLY A 134 5.20 6.41 -7.38
N ASN A 135 4.66 5.25 -6.98
CA ASN A 135 3.28 4.86 -7.31
C ASN A 135 2.23 5.86 -6.81
N HIS A 136 2.48 6.61 -5.74
CA HIS A 136 1.53 7.61 -5.25
C HIS A 136 1.19 8.63 -6.34
N LEU A 137 2.21 9.13 -7.04
CA LEU A 137 2.02 10.12 -8.09
C LEU A 137 1.31 9.52 -9.32
N ASP A 138 1.77 8.34 -9.73
CA ASP A 138 1.28 7.70 -10.94
C ASP A 138 -0.18 7.29 -10.79
N ILE A 139 -0.58 6.75 -9.64
CA ILE A 139 -1.97 6.38 -9.35
C ILE A 139 -2.91 7.58 -9.48
N PHE A 140 -2.58 8.73 -8.88
CA PHE A 140 -3.42 9.91 -8.98
C PHE A 140 -3.45 10.49 -10.39
N LYS A 141 -2.32 10.50 -11.10
CA LYS A 141 -2.27 10.91 -12.51
C LYS A 141 -3.12 10.01 -13.40
N TYR A 142 -3.01 8.69 -13.24
CA TYR A 142 -3.83 7.72 -13.99
C TYR A 142 -5.32 7.80 -13.64
N ALA A 143 -5.67 8.21 -12.43
CA ALA A 143 -7.04 8.51 -12.06
C ALA A 143 -7.60 9.77 -12.75
N GLY A 144 -6.74 10.60 -13.37
CA GLY A 144 -7.11 11.82 -14.05
C GLY A 144 -6.93 13.10 -13.22
N CYS A 145 -6.11 13.04 -12.14
CA CYS A 145 -5.77 14.23 -11.38
C CYS A 145 -5.00 15.23 -12.27
N GLU A 146 -5.51 16.44 -12.37
CA GLU A 146 -4.94 17.49 -13.22
C GLU A 146 -3.65 18.08 -12.62
N ASP A 147 -3.54 18.11 -11.29
CA ASP A 147 -2.47 18.80 -10.60
C ASP A 147 -1.98 17.99 -9.38
N VAL A 148 -0.74 17.52 -9.45
CA VAL A 148 -0.11 16.72 -8.40
C VAL A 148 1.10 17.49 -7.85
N ARG A 149 0.96 18.06 -6.65
CA ARG A 149 1.92 18.99 -6.05
C ARG A 149 2.71 18.37 -4.90
N PRO A 150 4.04 18.54 -4.86
CA PRO A 150 4.83 18.15 -3.71
C PRO A 150 4.63 19.13 -2.55
N ILE A 151 4.50 18.58 -1.35
CA ILE A 151 4.74 19.32 -0.11
C ILE A 151 6.13 18.94 0.36
N VAL A 152 7.05 19.90 0.38
CA VAL A 152 8.36 19.68 0.96
C VAL A 152 8.19 19.66 2.47
N THR A 153 8.16 18.47 3.06
CA THR A 153 8.30 18.33 4.51
C THR A 153 9.76 18.68 4.81
N GLY A 154 9.98 19.88 5.36
CA GLY A 154 11.31 20.37 5.66
C GLY A 154 12.03 19.37 6.55
N MET A 155 13.24 18.95 6.16
CA MET A 155 14.20 18.48 7.11
C MET A 155 14.38 19.61 8.12
N LEU A 156 14.03 19.38 9.39
CA LEU A 156 14.54 20.21 10.48
C LEU A 156 16.06 20.22 10.33
N ARG A 157 16.63 21.31 9.84
CA ARG A 157 18.06 21.57 9.94
C ARG A 157 18.32 21.70 11.43
N ILE A 158 18.81 20.64 12.03
CA ILE A 158 19.46 20.74 13.35
C ILE A 158 20.79 21.42 13.06
N GLU A 159 20.84 22.72 13.15
CA GLU A 159 22.09 23.44 13.24
C GLU A 159 22.72 23.08 14.59
N ARG A 160 23.91 22.46 14.53
CA ARG A 160 24.76 22.21 15.71
C ARG A 160 25.53 23.46 16.07
#